data_c94fac010df16c58a7dad86b114bc024
#
_entry.id   c94fac010df16c58a7dad86b114bc024
#
_cell.length_a   1.000
_cell.length_b   1.000
_cell.length_c   1.000
_cell.angle_alpha   90.00
_cell.angle_beta   90.00
_cell.angle_gamma   90.00
#
_symmetry.space_group_name_H-M   'P 1'
#
loop_
_entity.id
_entity.type
_entity.pdbx_description
1 polymer ?
#
loop_
_entity_poly.entity_id
_entity_poly.type
_entity_poly.pdbx_seq_one_letter_code
_entity_poly.pdbx_strand_id
1 'polypeptide(L)'
;MKLKDFFTPDTVKLHLEGESKDEILKELIAVLRLDEKSQAILYKTVKRRENLGSTGIGKGIAIPHCRSLVVNRLRLAYGRKPEGIDFKAIDGQPVYHFFLIVAPPLEVSNQYLPVLGKIAQFAKDPDVPRKLQEIDAEEAFLELLEAKAV
;
A
#
# COMPACT_ATOMS: atom_id res chain seq x y z
N MET A 1 13.56 -1.92 13.39
CA MET A 1 12.26 -1.82 12.69
C MET A 1 12.37 -2.47 11.32
N LYS A 2 11.53 -3.46 11.05
CA LYS A 2 11.49 -4.15 9.75
C LYS A 2 10.09 -4.03 9.17
N LEU A 3 9.99 -3.88 7.85
CA LEU A 3 8.69 -3.75 7.19
C LEU A 3 7.79 -4.95 7.45
N LYS A 4 8.34 -6.15 7.50
CA LYS A 4 7.53 -7.35 7.77
C LYS A 4 6.78 -7.28 9.09
N ASP A 5 7.26 -6.49 10.05
CA ASP A 5 6.61 -6.37 11.35
C ASP A 5 5.26 -5.66 11.28
N PHE A 6 4.99 -4.95 10.17
CA PHE A 6 3.74 -4.22 9.96
C PHE A 6 2.73 -4.99 9.12
N PHE A 7 3.09 -6.19 8.65
CA PHE A 7 2.24 -6.99 7.79
C PHE A 7 1.95 -8.35 8.41
N THR A 8 0.76 -8.87 8.11
CA THR A 8 0.39 -10.27 8.38
C THR A 8 -0.20 -10.81 7.08
N PRO A 9 -0.40 -12.14 6.94
CA PRO A 9 -1.08 -12.64 5.75
C PRO A 9 -2.44 -12.00 5.49
N ASP A 10 -3.12 -11.56 6.55
CA ASP A 10 -4.43 -10.91 6.45
C ASP A 10 -4.38 -9.51 5.84
N THR A 11 -3.23 -8.86 5.85
CA THR A 11 -3.07 -7.52 5.28
C THR A 11 -2.42 -7.54 3.90
N VAL A 12 -2.41 -8.71 3.26
CA VAL A 12 -1.87 -8.91 1.92
C VAL A 12 -3.00 -9.45 1.03
N LYS A 13 -3.33 -8.75 -0.05
CA LYS A 13 -4.36 -9.17 -1.00
C LYS A 13 -3.76 -9.29 -2.39
N LEU A 14 -3.62 -10.53 -2.89
CA LEU A 14 -2.90 -10.82 -4.14
C LEU A 14 -3.74 -10.62 -5.39
N HIS A 15 -5.07 -10.47 -5.28
CA HIS A 15 -5.96 -10.32 -6.41
C HIS A 15 -6.98 -9.22 -6.15
N LEU A 16 -6.58 -7.97 -6.42
CA LEU A 16 -7.51 -6.85 -6.37
C LEU A 16 -8.44 -6.94 -7.58
N GLU A 17 -9.73 -6.73 -7.37
CA GLU A 17 -10.75 -6.85 -8.41
C GLU A 17 -11.15 -5.51 -9.01
N GLY A 18 -10.88 -4.40 -8.33
CA GLY A 18 -11.29 -3.08 -8.78
C GLY A 18 -10.77 -2.74 -10.17
N GLU A 19 -11.58 -2.02 -10.93
CA GLU A 19 -11.27 -1.62 -12.30
C GLU A 19 -11.01 -0.13 -12.43
N SER A 20 -11.01 0.60 -11.31
CA SER A 20 -10.75 2.03 -11.29
C SER A 20 -9.89 2.35 -10.06
N LYS A 21 -9.25 3.53 -10.11
CA LYS A 21 -8.48 4.02 -8.98
C LYS A 21 -9.31 4.06 -7.70
N ASP A 22 -10.56 4.53 -7.79
CA ASP A 22 -11.45 4.61 -6.63
C ASP A 22 -11.77 3.23 -6.06
N GLU A 23 -12.05 2.26 -6.92
CA GLU A 23 -12.35 0.91 -6.48
C GLU A 23 -11.13 0.25 -5.83
N ILE A 24 -9.94 0.45 -6.38
CA ILE A 24 -8.70 -0.08 -5.81
C ILE A 24 -8.46 0.51 -4.42
N LEU A 25 -8.63 1.82 -4.26
CA LEU A 25 -8.44 2.45 -2.95
C LEU A 25 -9.41 1.88 -1.92
N LYS A 26 -10.67 1.67 -2.30
CA LYS A 26 -11.66 1.08 -1.39
C LYS A 26 -11.31 -0.36 -1.00
N GLU A 27 -10.83 -1.15 -1.97
CA GLU A 27 -10.40 -2.52 -1.66
C GLU A 27 -9.22 -2.57 -0.70
N LEU A 28 -8.23 -1.69 -0.93
CA LEU A 28 -7.06 -1.63 -0.04
C LEU A 28 -7.47 -1.25 1.38
N ILE A 29 -8.37 -0.29 1.51
CA ILE A 29 -8.87 0.14 2.82
C ILE A 29 -9.61 -1.01 3.50
N ALA A 30 -10.40 -1.78 2.75
CA ALA A 30 -11.13 -2.93 3.31
C ALA A 30 -10.19 -3.99 3.88
N VAL A 31 -8.96 -4.11 3.37
CA VAL A 31 -7.97 -5.05 3.90
C VAL A 31 -7.65 -4.76 5.36
N LEU A 32 -7.74 -3.50 5.79
CA LEU A 32 -7.46 -3.12 7.18
C LEU A 32 -8.58 -3.54 8.15
N ARG A 33 -9.73 -3.98 7.64
CA ARG A 33 -10.85 -4.51 8.44
C ARG A 33 -11.38 -3.51 9.47
N LEU A 34 -11.44 -2.24 9.09
CA LEU A 34 -12.07 -1.21 9.90
C LEU A 34 -13.59 -1.30 9.74
N ASP A 35 -14.35 -0.70 10.67
CA ASP A 35 -15.81 -0.63 10.51
C ASP A 35 -16.18 0.22 9.29
N GLU A 36 -17.44 0.09 8.81
CA GLU A 36 -17.88 0.76 7.59
C GLU A 36 -17.74 2.29 7.65
N LYS A 37 -18.06 2.88 8.79
CA LYS A 37 -17.97 4.33 8.96
C LYS A 37 -16.52 4.79 8.88
N SER A 38 -15.61 4.07 9.54
CA SER A 38 -14.18 4.36 9.49
C SER A 38 -13.63 4.20 8.08
N GLN A 39 -14.05 3.16 7.35
CA GLN A 39 -13.63 2.96 5.97
C GLN A 39 -14.05 4.14 5.08
N ALA A 40 -15.28 4.64 5.24
CA ALA A 40 -15.78 5.78 4.47
C ALA A 40 -14.98 7.04 4.75
N ILE A 41 -14.68 7.29 6.02
CA ILE A 41 -13.88 8.45 6.44
C ILE A 41 -12.47 8.33 5.85
N LEU A 42 -11.85 7.17 5.98
CA LEU A 42 -10.50 6.94 5.48
C LEU A 42 -10.43 7.09 3.96
N TYR A 43 -11.43 6.57 3.24
CA TYR A 43 -11.47 6.71 1.80
C TYR A 43 -11.44 8.18 1.37
N LYS A 44 -12.23 9.02 2.02
CA LYS A 44 -12.24 10.46 1.70
C LYS A 44 -10.87 11.09 1.89
N THR A 45 -10.18 10.71 2.95
CA THR A 45 -8.85 11.25 3.25
C THR A 45 -7.81 10.78 2.24
N VAL A 46 -7.80 9.49 1.94
CA VAL A 46 -6.87 8.92 0.95
C VAL A 46 -7.13 9.52 -0.43
N LYS A 47 -8.40 9.63 -0.81
CA LYS A 47 -8.78 10.19 -2.11
C LYS A 47 -8.34 11.64 -2.23
N ARG A 48 -8.52 12.42 -1.18
CA ARG A 48 -8.06 13.83 -1.17
C ARG A 48 -6.55 13.91 -1.39
N ARG A 49 -5.79 13.03 -0.75
CA ARG A 49 -4.33 12.98 -0.95
C ARG A 49 -3.99 12.63 -2.39
N GLU A 50 -4.66 11.64 -2.99
CA GLU A 50 -4.42 11.24 -4.37
C GLU A 50 -4.79 12.34 -5.37
N ASN A 51 -5.82 13.14 -5.06
CA ASN A 51 -6.23 14.26 -5.91
C ASN A 51 -5.19 15.38 -5.95
N LEU A 52 -4.31 15.47 -4.95
CA LEU A 52 -3.22 16.45 -4.95
C LEU A 52 -2.07 16.02 -5.85
N GLY A 53 -1.99 14.74 -6.18
CA GLY A 53 -0.96 14.17 -7.03
C GLY A 53 -0.88 12.68 -6.77
N SER A 54 -0.74 11.89 -7.84
CA SER A 54 -0.71 10.45 -7.73
C SER A 54 0.44 9.96 -6.84
N THR A 55 0.17 8.93 -6.05
CA THR A 55 1.20 8.21 -5.29
C THR A 55 1.82 7.08 -6.12
N GLY A 56 1.48 6.97 -7.39
CA GLY A 56 2.14 6.05 -8.32
C GLY A 56 3.55 6.56 -8.63
N ILE A 57 4.56 5.87 -8.10
CA ILE A 57 5.96 6.32 -8.15
C ILE A 57 6.74 5.77 -9.34
N GLY A 58 6.06 5.05 -10.23
CA GLY A 58 6.68 4.40 -11.37
C GLY A 58 7.00 2.95 -11.09
N LYS A 59 7.45 2.23 -12.13
CA LYS A 59 7.80 0.80 -12.07
C LYS A 59 6.63 -0.09 -11.61
N GLY A 60 5.39 0.38 -11.84
CA GLY A 60 4.19 -0.39 -11.50
C GLY A 60 3.82 -0.34 -10.03
N ILE A 61 4.35 0.60 -9.26
CA ILE A 61 4.13 0.68 -7.82
C ILE A 61 3.49 2.00 -7.42
N ALA A 62 2.50 1.94 -6.51
CA ALA A 62 1.90 3.12 -5.89
C ALA A 62 1.92 2.96 -4.37
N ILE A 63 2.00 4.08 -3.67
CA ILE A 63 2.06 4.11 -2.21
C ILE A 63 1.01 5.09 -1.68
N PRO A 64 -0.29 4.73 -1.75
CA PRO A 64 -1.32 5.56 -1.12
C PRO A 64 -1.04 5.69 0.36
N HIS A 65 -1.03 6.91 0.89
CA HIS A 65 -0.71 7.14 2.29
C HIS A 65 -1.39 8.38 2.83
N CYS A 66 -1.71 8.36 4.10
CA CYS A 66 -2.31 9.51 4.77
C CYS A 66 -2.28 9.33 6.29
N ARG A 67 -2.65 10.41 6.98
CA ARG A 67 -2.94 10.36 8.41
C ARG A 67 -4.44 10.38 8.61
N SER A 68 -4.95 9.65 9.61
CA SER A 68 -6.38 9.60 9.88
C SER A 68 -6.64 9.24 11.34
N LEU A 69 -7.69 9.83 11.89
CA LEU A 69 -8.14 9.53 13.26
C LEU A 69 -8.76 8.14 13.39
N VAL A 70 -9.06 7.47 12.26
CA VAL A 70 -9.69 6.15 12.33
C VAL A 70 -8.74 5.04 12.74
N VAL A 71 -7.44 5.31 12.78
CA VAL A 71 -6.45 4.37 13.28
C VAL A 71 -5.76 4.94 14.51
N ASN A 72 -5.35 4.06 15.42
CA ASN A 72 -4.64 4.47 16.64
C ASN A 72 -3.16 4.07 16.62
N ARG A 73 -2.74 3.44 15.55
CA ARG A 73 -1.34 3.07 15.30
C ARG A 73 -1.12 2.99 13.79
N LEU A 74 0.13 2.90 13.40
CA LEU A 74 0.49 2.76 11.99
C LEU A 74 -0.08 1.45 11.44
N ARG A 75 -0.78 1.53 10.31
CA ARG A 75 -1.41 0.37 9.66
C ARG A 75 -0.96 0.32 8.21
N LEU A 76 -0.59 -0.86 7.75
CA LEU A 76 -0.13 -1.08 6.39
C LEU A 76 -0.91 -2.22 5.73
N ALA A 77 -1.09 -2.10 4.41
CA ALA A 77 -1.67 -3.16 3.60
C ALA A 77 -0.96 -3.22 2.26
N TYR A 78 -0.85 -4.41 1.69
CA TYR A 78 -0.35 -4.60 0.33
C TYR A 78 -1.46 -5.22 -0.53
N GLY A 79 -1.62 -4.70 -1.75
CA GLY A 79 -2.53 -5.28 -2.73
C GLY A 79 -1.87 -5.39 -4.08
N ARG A 80 -2.21 -6.44 -4.83
CA ARG A 80 -1.72 -6.64 -6.17
C ARG A 80 -2.88 -6.71 -7.17
N LYS A 81 -2.76 -5.96 -8.24
CA LYS A 81 -3.66 -6.03 -9.40
C LYS A 81 -2.86 -6.66 -10.54
N PRO A 82 -3.01 -7.98 -10.77
CA PRO A 82 -2.13 -8.67 -11.75
C PRO A 82 -2.19 -8.09 -13.16
N GLU A 83 -3.37 -7.60 -13.59
CA GLU A 83 -3.54 -7.02 -14.92
C GLU A 83 -3.07 -5.57 -15.00
N GLY A 84 -2.85 -4.94 -13.84
CA GLY A 84 -2.52 -3.53 -13.77
C GLY A 84 -3.71 -2.60 -14.00
N ILE A 85 -3.55 -1.35 -13.65
CA ILE A 85 -4.60 -0.34 -13.77
C ILE A 85 -3.97 1.03 -13.95
N ASP A 86 -4.66 1.91 -14.68
CA ASP A 86 -4.24 3.31 -14.80
C ASP A 86 -4.47 4.01 -13.46
N PHE A 87 -3.40 4.36 -12.79
CA PHE A 87 -3.41 5.04 -11.50
C PHE A 87 -2.87 6.46 -11.61
N LYS A 88 -2.70 6.95 -12.85
CA LYS A 88 -2.09 8.25 -13.14
C LYS A 88 -0.69 8.36 -12.55
N ALA A 89 0.06 7.27 -12.65
CA ALA A 89 1.42 7.22 -12.12
C ALA A 89 2.34 8.24 -12.81
N ILE A 90 3.41 8.60 -12.11
CA ILE A 90 4.35 9.62 -12.59
C ILE A 90 4.96 9.27 -13.94
N ASP A 91 5.15 7.97 -14.24
CA ASP A 91 5.72 7.50 -15.51
C ASP A 91 4.65 7.19 -16.56
N GLY A 92 3.38 7.41 -16.26
CA GLY A 92 2.28 7.14 -17.19
C GLY A 92 1.99 5.66 -17.41
N GLN A 93 2.67 4.76 -16.70
CA GLN A 93 2.52 3.33 -16.87
C GLN A 93 1.49 2.74 -15.89
N PRO A 94 0.93 1.55 -16.18
CA PRO A 94 0.00 0.90 -15.27
C PRO A 94 0.65 0.59 -13.92
N VAL A 95 -0.17 0.52 -12.88
CA VAL A 95 0.26 0.16 -11.53
C VAL A 95 -0.30 -1.23 -11.21
N TYR A 96 0.54 -2.09 -10.65
CA TYR A 96 0.21 -3.47 -10.30
C TYR A 96 0.31 -3.71 -8.81
N HIS A 97 1.13 -2.94 -8.09
CA HIS A 97 1.47 -3.16 -6.68
C HIS A 97 1.14 -1.91 -5.86
N PHE A 98 0.38 -2.11 -4.79
CA PHE A 98 -0.12 -1.00 -3.99
C PHE A 98 0.25 -1.21 -2.52
N PHE A 99 0.90 -0.22 -1.93
CA PHE A 99 1.22 -0.20 -0.50
C PHE A 99 0.41 0.91 0.15
N LEU A 100 -0.58 0.55 0.95
CA LEU A 100 -1.36 1.54 1.70
C LEU A 100 -0.72 1.75 3.06
N ILE A 101 -0.48 3.00 3.43
CA ILE A 101 0.08 3.36 4.74
C ILE A 101 -0.86 4.37 5.39
N VAL A 102 -1.35 4.05 6.59
CA VAL A 102 -2.22 4.95 7.35
C VAL A 102 -1.65 5.13 8.75
N ALA A 103 -1.44 6.38 9.14
CA ALA A 103 -0.91 6.72 10.46
C ALA A 103 -1.92 7.59 11.21
N PRO A 104 -1.95 7.53 12.56
CA PRO A 104 -2.74 8.49 13.32
C PRO A 104 -2.12 9.90 13.21
N PRO A 105 -2.91 10.97 13.43
CA PRO A 105 -2.38 12.34 13.34
C PRO A 105 -1.21 12.60 14.27
N LEU A 106 -1.24 12.00 15.47
CA LEU A 106 -0.16 12.08 16.43
C LEU A 106 0.39 10.66 16.65
N GLU A 107 1.32 10.27 15.79
CA GLU A 107 1.89 8.93 15.84
C GLU A 107 3.11 8.96 16.75
N VAL A 108 2.93 8.39 17.95
CA VAL A 108 3.91 8.47 19.04
C VAL A 108 5.22 7.77 18.70
N SER A 109 5.15 6.64 17.98
CA SER A 109 6.33 5.85 17.63
C SER A 109 7.19 6.53 16.57
N ASN A 110 6.66 7.53 15.89
CA ASN A 110 7.38 8.30 14.87
C ASN A 110 7.90 7.43 13.72
N GLN A 111 7.16 6.40 13.35
CA GLN A 111 7.56 5.42 12.34
C GLN A 111 7.02 5.72 10.94
N TYR A 112 6.08 6.66 10.81
CA TYR A 112 5.38 6.91 9.55
C TYR A 112 6.34 7.24 8.40
N LEU A 113 7.15 8.28 8.57
CA LEU A 113 8.08 8.69 7.52
C LEU A 113 9.18 7.65 7.28
N PRO A 114 9.78 7.04 8.32
CA PRO A 114 10.75 5.96 8.08
C PRO A 114 10.15 4.78 7.31
N VAL A 115 8.93 4.36 7.61
CA VAL A 115 8.27 3.26 6.88
C VAL A 115 8.02 3.65 5.44
N LEU A 116 7.50 4.85 5.20
CA LEU A 116 7.27 5.35 3.84
C LEU A 116 8.59 5.33 3.05
N GLY A 117 9.68 5.79 3.65
CA GLY A 117 10.99 5.77 3.01
C GLY A 117 11.49 4.36 2.73
N LYS A 118 11.28 3.41 3.64
CA LYS A 118 11.67 2.02 3.43
C LYS A 118 10.89 1.38 2.28
N ILE A 119 9.60 1.65 2.18
CA ILE A 119 8.79 1.12 1.08
C ILE A 119 9.25 1.73 -0.25
N ALA A 120 9.50 3.03 -0.28
CA ALA A 120 9.99 3.68 -1.50
C ALA A 120 11.34 3.09 -1.93
N GLN A 121 12.23 2.82 -1.00
CA GLN A 121 13.52 2.21 -1.28
C GLN A 121 13.36 0.77 -1.77
N PHE A 122 12.50 -0.01 -1.13
CA PHE A 122 12.17 -1.38 -1.56
C PHE A 122 11.65 -1.37 -3.00
N ALA A 123 10.78 -0.42 -3.31
CA ALA A 123 10.19 -0.27 -4.64
C ALA A 123 11.22 0.05 -5.73
N LYS A 124 12.35 0.66 -5.36
CA LYS A 124 13.40 1.01 -6.31
C LYS A 124 14.33 -0.16 -6.64
N ASP A 125 14.28 -1.24 -5.87
CA ASP A 125 15.08 -2.43 -6.14
C ASP A 125 14.61 -3.01 -7.50
N PRO A 126 15.50 -3.19 -8.48
CA PRO A 126 15.09 -3.61 -9.83
C PRO A 126 14.37 -4.95 -9.88
N ASP A 127 14.63 -5.83 -8.92
CA ASP A 127 14.03 -7.18 -8.87
C ASP A 127 12.64 -7.18 -8.26
N VAL A 128 12.30 -6.19 -7.45
CA VAL A 128 11.10 -6.21 -6.62
C VAL A 128 9.81 -6.26 -7.44
N PRO A 129 9.60 -5.43 -8.46
CA PRO A 129 8.33 -5.50 -9.21
C PRO A 129 8.09 -6.88 -9.81
N ARG A 130 9.13 -7.52 -10.37
CA ARG A 130 9.00 -8.86 -10.94
C ARG A 130 8.72 -9.90 -9.87
N LYS A 131 9.43 -9.85 -8.76
CA LYS A 131 9.24 -10.81 -7.66
C LYS A 131 7.86 -10.68 -7.03
N LEU A 132 7.36 -9.46 -6.88
CA LEU A 132 6.00 -9.24 -6.39
C LEU A 132 4.95 -9.83 -7.32
N GLN A 133 5.21 -9.78 -8.63
CA GLN A 133 4.30 -10.33 -9.62
C GLN A 133 4.28 -11.86 -9.60
N GLU A 134 5.36 -12.49 -9.17
CA GLU A 134 5.53 -13.94 -9.17
C GLU A 134 5.02 -14.63 -7.89
N ILE A 135 4.83 -13.91 -6.79
CA ILE A 135 4.40 -14.55 -5.55
C ILE A 135 3.00 -15.12 -5.69
N ASP A 136 2.78 -16.29 -5.10
CA ASP A 136 1.51 -17.01 -5.21
C ASP A 136 0.83 -17.27 -3.87
N ALA A 137 1.42 -16.79 -2.78
CA ALA A 137 0.85 -16.91 -1.44
C ALA A 137 1.20 -15.67 -0.61
N GLU A 138 0.34 -15.33 0.34
CA GLU A 138 0.52 -14.16 1.19
C GLU A 138 1.82 -14.25 1.98
N GLU A 139 2.19 -15.46 2.44
CA GLU A 139 3.42 -15.68 3.18
C GLU A 139 4.65 -15.37 2.34
N ALA A 140 4.58 -15.59 1.02
CA ALA A 140 5.69 -15.29 0.13
C ALA A 140 6.01 -13.79 0.08
N PHE A 141 4.99 -12.94 0.26
CA PHE A 141 5.21 -11.51 0.38
C PHE A 141 6.08 -11.19 1.61
N LEU A 142 5.74 -11.79 2.74
CA LEU A 142 6.51 -11.59 3.98
C LEU A 142 7.94 -12.11 3.84
N GLU A 143 8.10 -13.25 3.18
CA GLU A 143 9.43 -13.83 2.91
C GLU A 143 10.26 -12.91 2.00
N LEU A 144 9.62 -12.27 1.02
CA LEU A 144 10.32 -11.32 0.14
C LEU A 144 10.83 -10.12 0.92
N LEU A 145 10.01 -9.57 1.83
CA LEU A 145 10.45 -8.46 2.68
C LEU A 145 11.65 -8.88 3.52
N GLU A 146 11.60 -10.08 4.11
CA GLU A 146 12.70 -10.60 4.92
C GLU A 146 13.96 -10.79 4.08
N ALA A 147 13.82 -11.35 2.88
CA ALA A 147 14.95 -11.61 1.99
C ALA A 147 15.64 -10.32 1.56
N LYS A 148 14.89 -9.23 1.42
CA LYS A 148 15.44 -7.91 1.04
C LYS A 148 15.92 -7.11 2.25
N ALA A 149 15.75 -7.64 3.47
CA ALA A 149 16.24 -7.03 4.72
C ALA A 149 15.71 -5.60 4.95
N VAL A 150 14.45 -5.37 4.58
CA VAL A 150 13.83 -4.06 4.76
C VAL A 150 12.89 -3.99 5.97
#